data_37a29e4a0febc8adf9935a6a732665e6
#
_entry.id   37a29e4a0febc8adf9935a6a732665e6
#
_cell.length_a   1.000
_cell.length_b   1.000
_cell.length_c   1.000
_cell.angle_alpha   90.00
_cell.angle_beta   90.00
_cell.angle_gamma   90.00
#
_symmetry.space_group_name_H-M   'P 1'
#
loop_
_entity.id
_entity.type
_entity.pdbx_description
1 polymer ?
#
loop_
_entity_poly.entity_id
_entity_poly.type
_entity_poly.pdbx_seq_one_letter_code
_entity_poly.pdbx_strand_id
1 'polypeptide(L)'
;MFFPSVCVTPLERFSFAFLLLMVYSFLGWCGEMVYCSLGQRRLCEKRGFLNGLLCPIYGHGALVVLLVLDGGCANPLFTFLLGAILTSLVEYITSYAMEKLFHMRWWDYSQYRFHINGRVCLLN
;
A
#
# COMPACT_ATOMS: atom_id res chain seq x y z
N MET A 1 -0.28 12.53 -17.17
CA MET A 1 1.01 13.02 -16.63
C MET A 1 0.83 13.32 -15.16
N PHE A 2 1.29 12.42 -14.32
CA PHE A 2 1.06 12.47 -12.86
C PHE A 2 1.92 13.55 -12.17
N PHE A 3 3.12 13.78 -12.67
CA PHE A 3 3.94 14.89 -12.19
C PHE A 3 3.45 16.19 -12.84
N PRO A 4 3.09 17.19 -12.03
CA PRO A 4 2.71 18.47 -12.58
C PRO A 4 3.84 19.01 -13.47
N SER A 5 3.47 19.62 -14.59
CA SER A 5 4.42 20.21 -15.57
C SER A 5 5.35 21.29 -14.96
N VAL A 6 5.10 21.65 -13.71
CA VAL A 6 5.88 22.61 -12.92
C VAL A 6 7.12 21.95 -12.27
N CYS A 7 7.17 20.61 -12.12
CA CYS A 7 8.34 19.93 -11.55
C CYS A 7 9.46 19.82 -12.59
N VAL A 8 10.36 20.77 -12.60
CA VAL A 8 11.43 20.88 -13.61
C VAL A 8 12.70 20.13 -13.17
N THR A 9 12.97 20.05 -11.86
CA THR A 9 14.20 19.46 -11.34
C THR A 9 14.01 18.04 -10.79
N PRO A 10 15.03 17.16 -10.84
CA PRO A 10 14.96 15.84 -10.23
C PRO A 10 14.66 15.88 -8.73
N LEU A 11 15.15 16.90 -8.03
CA LEU A 11 14.91 17.09 -6.60
C LEU A 11 13.43 17.39 -6.31
N GLU A 12 12.77 18.23 -7.11
CA GLU A 12 11.34 18.52 -6.97
C GLU A 12 10.49 17.28 -7.21
N ARG A 13 10.82 16.46 -8.20
CA ARG A 13 10.16 15.18 -8.46
C ARG A 13 10.29 14.22 -7.27
N PHE A 14 11.50 14.12 -6.72
CA PHE A 14 11.74 13.29 -5.54
C PHE A 14 10.95 13.80 -4.33
N SER A 15 10.98 15.10 -4.07
CA SER A 15 10.25 15.73 -2.95
C SER A 15 8.75 15.52 -3.09
N PHE A 16 8.20 15.65 -4.29
CA PHE A 16 6.79 15.41 -4.57
C PHE A 16 6.41 13.94 -4.37
N ALA A 17 7.20 13.00 -4.89
CA ALA A 17 6.98 11.57 -4.68
C ALA A 17 7.07 11.19 -3.19
N PHE A 18 8.02 11.77 -2.45
CA PHE A 18 8.15 11.57 -1.01
C PHE A 18 6.96 12.10 -0.23
N LEU A 19 6.46 13.29 -0.55
CA LEU A 19 5.25 13.83 0.05
C LEU A 19 4.03 12.94 -0.19
N LEU A 20 3.85 12.46 -1.42
CA LEU A 20 2.77 11.52 -1.75
C LEU A 20 2.90 10.22 -0.97
N LEU A 21 4.11 9.66 -0.88
CA LEU A 21 4.38 8.47 -0.07
C LEU A 21 3.94 8.68 1.38
N MET A 22 4.29 9.82 1.99
CA MET A 22 3.89 10.16 3.35
C MET A 22 2.37 10.29 3.49
N VAL A 23 1.73 11.03 2.60
CA VAL A 23 0.27 11.25 2.61
C VAL A 23 -0.48 9.91 2.46
N TYR A 24 -0.13 9.11 1.47
CA TYR A 24 -0.79 7.81 1.26
C TYR A 24 -0.48 6.79 2.36
N SER A 25 0.71 6.84 2.96
CA SER A 25 1.03 6.01 4.12
C SER A 25 0.19 6.37 5.34
N PHE A 26 -0.06 7.66 5.55
CA PHE A 26 -0.93 8.14 6.62
C PHE A 26 -2.41 7.80 6.35
N LEU A 27 -2.90 8.05 5.14
CA LEU A 27 -4.27 7.69 4.74
C LEU A 27 -4.51 6.17 4.83
N GLY A 28 -3.54 5.36 4.43
CA GLY A 28 -3.57 3.92 4.56
C GLY A 28 -3.64 3.48 6.02
N TRP A 29 -2.87 4.11 6.92
CA TRP A 29 -2.97 3.87 8.35
C TRP A 29 -4.35 4.24 8.91
N CYS A 30 -4.91 5.38 8.51
CA CYS A 30 -6.28 5.77 8.91
C CYS A 30 -7.32 4.73 8.44
N GLY A 31 -7.23 4.28 7.19
CA GLY A 31 -8.11 3.24 6.65
C GLY A 31 -8.01 1.92 7.41
N GLU A 32 -6.80 1.48 7.71
CA GLU A 32 -6.53 0.27 8.49
C GLU A 32 -7.12 0.37 9.92
N MET A 33 -6.95 1.54 10.55
CA MET A 33 -7.53 1.81 11.89
C MET A 33 -9.05 1.72 11.87
N VAL A 34 -9.70 2.33 10.88
CA VAL A 34 -11.16 2.28 10.72
C VAL A 34 -11.63 0.85 10.47
N TYR A 35 -11.00 0.17 9.50
CA TYR A 35 -11.35 -1.21 9.15
C TYR A 35 -11.22 -2.16 10.35
N CYS A 36 -10.12 -2.09 11.06
CA CYS A 36 -9.85 -2.93 12.21
C CYS A 36 -10.77 -2.64 13.39
N SER A 37 -11.07 -1.35 13.65
CA SER A 37 -11.98 -0.93 14.72
C SER A 37 -13.40 -1.40 14.47
N LEU A 38 -13.87 -1.35 13.22
CA LEU A 38 -15.19 -1.85 12.82
C LEU A 38 -15.26 -3.37 12.96
N GLY A 39 -14.21 -4.11 12.55
CA GLY A 39 -14.19 -5.57 12.61
C GLY A 39 -14.10 -6.12 14.03
N GLN A 40 -13.34 -5.49 14.91
CA GLN A 40 -13.12 -5.97 16.28
C GLN A 40 -14.01 -5.30 17.34
N ARG A 41 -14.82 -4.31 16.97
CA ARG A 41 -15.61 -3.47 17.89
C ARG A 41 -14.78 -2.88 19.04
N ARG A 42 -13.49 -2.64 18.83
CA ARG A 42 -12.54 -2.03 19.76
C ARG A 42 -11.62 -1.09 18.99
N LEU A 43 -11.14 -0.05 19.64
CA LEU A 43 -10.13 0.83 19.07
C LEU A 43 -8.82 0.05 18.92
N CYS A 44 -8.38 -0.15 17.67
CA CYS A 44 -7.11 -0.81 17.36
C CYS A 44 -5.99 0.24 17.32
N GLU A 45 -5.33 0.49 18.44
CA GLU A 45 -4.35 1.57 18.57
C GLU A 45 -2.96 1.27 17.99
N LYS A 46 -2.67 0.02 17.55
CA LYS A 46 -1.28 -0.40 17.25
C LYS A 46 -1.16 -1.10 15.91
N ARG A 47 -1.44 -0.42 14.80
CA ARG A 47 -1.36 -0.98 13.46
C ARG A 47 -0.53 -0.18 12.44
N GLY A 48 0.38 0.67 12.88
CA GLY A 48 1.34 1.33 12.01
C GLY A 48 2.71 0.68 12.05
N PHE A 49 3.59 1.06 11.13
CA PHE A 49 4.99 0.67 11.13
C PHE A 49 5.64 1.12 12.44
N LEU A 50 6.24 0.21 13.19
CA LEU A 50 6.82 0.43 14.51
C LEU A 50 5.87 1.11 15.52
N ASN A 51 4.57 0.80 15.46
CA ASN A 51 3.51 1.45 16.25
C ASN A 51 3.33 2.97 15.95
N GLY A 52 3.83 3.43 14.80
CA GLY A 52 3.68 4.81 14.33
C GLY A 52 2.38 5.05 13.56
N LEU A 53 2.16 6.31 13.17
CA LEU A 53 0.98 6.77 12.42
C LEU A 53 1.12 6.58 10.90
N LEU A 54 1.94 5.66 10.45
CA LEU A 54 2.25 5.46 9.03
C LEU A 54 2.24 3.96 8.69
N CYS A 55 1.66 3.64 7.54
CA CYS A 55 1.77 2.32 6.92
C CYS A 55 2.47 2.45 5.55
N PRO A 56 3.80 2.36 5.48
CA PRO A 56 4.57 2.61 4.27
C PRO A 56 4.17 1.73 3.07
N ILE A 57 3.64 0.54 3.31
CA ILE A 57 3.19 -0.37 2.25
C ILE A 57 2.10 0.28 1.38
N TYR A 58 1.17 1.02 1.98
CA TYR A 58 0.11 1.75 1.25
C TYR A 58 0.69 2.91 0.43
N GLY A 59 1.68 3.62 0.99
CA GLY A 59 2.38 4.68 0.27
C GLY A 59 3.14 4.17 -0.96
N HIS A 60 3.87 3.08 -0.80
CA HIS A 60 4.59 2.45 -1.93
C HIS A 60 3.61 1.87 -2.96
N GLY A 61 2.56 1.19 -2.52
CA GLY A 61 1.51 0.67 -3.40
C GLY A 61 0.85 1.78 -4.22
N ALA A 62 0.49 2.90 -3.57
CA ALA A 62 -0.09 4.06 -4.25
C ALA A 62 0.88 4.66 -5.28
N LEU A 63 2.16 4.84 -4.94
CA LEU A 63 3.16 5.35 -5.88
C LEU A 63 3.33 4.45 -7.11
N VAL A 64 3.41 3.12 -6.91
CA VAL A 64 3.51 2.17 -8.03
C VAL A 64 2.29 2.27 -8.93
N VAL A 65 1.08 2.30 -8.35
CA VAL A 65 -0.17 2.45 -9.12
C VAL A 65 -0.17 3.76 -9.91
N LEU A 66 0.18 4.86 -9.27
CA LEU A 66 0.23 6.18 -9.90
C LEU A 66 1.25 6.25 -11.05
N LEU A 67 2.44 5.67 -10.87
CA LEU A 67 3.49 5.64 -11.90
C LEU A 67 3.09 4.78 -13.10
N VAL A 68 2.46 3.63 -12.86
CA VAL A 68 2.06 2.70 -13.94
C VAL A 68 0.84 3.23 -14.68
N LEU A 69 -0.09 3.92 -14.00
CA LEU A 69 -1.32 4.45 -14.57
C LEU A 69 -1.19 5.91 -15.07
N ASP A 70 0.01 6.46 -15.10
CA ASP A 70 0.29 7.85 -15.52
C ASP A 70 -0.02 8.12 -17.01
N GLY A 71 -0.74 7.36 -17.69
CA GLY A 71 -1.18 7.60 -19.06
C GLY A 71 -2.70 7.70 -19.19
N GLY A 72 -3.44 7.62 -18.08
CA GLY A 72 -4.89 7.71 -18.08
C GLY A 72 -5.56 6.51 -18.72
N CYS A 73 -5.80 5.46 -17.95
CA CYS A 73 -6.74 4.42 -18.39
C CYS A 73 -8.15 5.02 -18.36
N ALA A 74 -8.74 5.21 -19.54
CA ALA A 74 -10.09 5.76 -19.68
C ALA A 74 -11.19 4.88 -19.07
N ASN A 75 -10.87 3.61 -18.76
CA ASN A 75 -11.84 2.66 -18.20
C ASN A 75 -11.61 2.47 -16.70
N PRO A 76 -12.54 2.91 -15.82
CA PRO A 76 -12.40 2.82 -14.38
C PRO A 76 -12.33 1.37 -13.88
N LEU A 77 -12.98 0.42 -14.53
CA LEU A 77 -12.91 -0.99 -14.18
C LEU A 77 -11.51 -1.56 -14.42
N PHE A 78 -10.91 -1.23 -15.56
CA PHE A 78 -9.54 -1.65 -15.89
C PHE A 78 -8.53 -1.05 -14.91
N THR A 79 -8.68 0.23 -14.58
CA THR A 79 -7.86 0.93 -13.58
C THR A 79 -7.96 0.25 -12.21
N PHE A 80 -9.17 -0.11 -11.79
CA PHE A 80 -9.39 -0.81 -10.52
C PHE A 80 -8.73 -2.20 -10.50
N LEU A 81 -8.94 -3.00 -11.55
CA LEU A 81 -8.36 -4.34 -11.64
C LEU A 81 -6.82 -4.30 -11.68
N LEU A 82 -6.26 -3.41 -12.48
CA LEU A 82 -4.82 -3.24 -12.57
C LEU A 82 -4.23 -2.74 -11.25
N GLY A 83 -4.89 -1.78 -10.60
CA GLY A 83 -4.51 -1.30 -9.27
C GLY A 83 -4.52 -2.42 -8.22
N ALA A 84 -5.56 -3.24 -8.19
CA ALA A 84 -5.65 -4.38 -7.28
C ALA A 84 -4.52 -5.41 -7.51
N ILE A 85 -4.19 -5.70 -8.76
CA ILE A 85 -3.06 -6.59 -9.10
C ILE A 85 -1.73 -5.99 -8.65
N LEU A 86 -1.48 -4.72 -8.95
CA LEU A 86 -0.24 -4.03 -8.61
C LEU A 86 -0.05 -3.94 -7.08
N THR A 87 -1.09 -3.57 -6.34
CA THR A 87 -1.02 -3.50 -4.87
C THR A 87 -0.81 -4.87 -4.24
N SER A 88 -1.48 -5.91 -4.74
CA SER A 88 -1.27 -7.30 -4.30
C SER A 88 0.15 -7.78 -4.57
N LEU A 89 0.73 -7.38 -5.70
CA LEU A 89 2.12 -7.70 -6.04
C LEU A 89 3.11 -7.00 -5.09
N VAL A 90 2.89 -5.72 -4.80
CA VAL A 90 3.69 -4.96 -3.83
C VAL A 90 3.60 -5.59 -2.44
N GLU A 91 2.40 -5.98 -2.00
CA GLU A 91 2.18 -6.65 -0.71
C GLU A 91 2.94 -8.00 -0.65
N TYR A 92 2.85 -8.80 -1.71
CA TYR A 92 3.55 -10.08 -1.79
C TYR A 92 5.08 -9.91 -1.74
N ILE A 93 5.63 -9.00 -2.56
CA ILE A 93 7.08 -8.73 -2.62
C ILE A 93 7.57 -8.19 -1.28
N THR A 94 6.85 -7.24 -0.68
CA THR A 94 7.20 -6.67 0.62
C THR A 94 7.21 -7.74 1.71
N SER A 95 6.18 -8.58 1.79
CA SER A 95 6.11 -9.69 2.74
C SER A 95 7.27 -10.67 2.56
N TYR A 96 7.60 -11.00 1.30
CA TYR A 96 8.71 -11.89 0.98
C TYR A 96 10.06 -11.28 1.37
N ALA A 97 10.30 -10.02 1.02
CA ALA A 97 11.53 -9.30 1.36
C ALA A 97 11.71 -9.16 2.87
N MET A 98 10.66 -8.81 3.59
CA MET A 98 10.69 -8.68 5.05
C MET A 98 11.00 -10.01 5.75
N GLU A 99 10.40 -11.11 5.28
CA GLU A 99 10.71 -12.45 5.82
C GLU A 99 12.16 -12.85 5.56
N LYS A 100 12.71 -12.52 4.38
CA LYS A 100 14.12 -12.80 4.05
C LYS A 100 15.10 -11.96 4.84
N LEU A 101 14.80 -10.69 5.09
CA LEU A 101 15.68 -9.75 5.77
C LEU A 101 15.63 -9.92 7.31
N PHE A 102 14.43 -10.09 7.85
CA PHE A 102 14.19 -10.11 9.31
C PHE A 102 13.88 -11.50 9.86
N HIS A 103 13.80 -12.54 9.00
CA HIS A 103 13.49 -13.92 9.37
C HIS A 103 12.19 -14.08 10.14
N MET A 104 11.23 -13.14 9.97
CA MET A 104 9.91 -13.24 10.56
C MET A 104 8.84 -12.66 9.65
N ARG A 105 7.63 -13.22 9.73
CA ARG A 105 6.46 -12.72 9.03
C ARG A 105 5.78 -11.65 9.87
N TRP A 106 5.53 -10.49 9.28
CA TRP A 106 4.83 -9.40 9.93
C TRP A 106 3.33 -9.57 9.89
N TRP A 107 2.83 -10.30 8.87
CA TRP A 107 1.44 -10.74 8.77
C TRP A 107 1.39 -12.12 8.13
N ASP A 108 0.35 -12.88 8.45
CA ASP A 108 0.12 -14.22 7.91
C ASP A 108 -1.38 -14.45 7.72
N TYR A 109 -1.77 -14.62 6.46
CA TYR A 109 -3.15 -14.89 6.05
C TYR A 109 -3.42 -16.38 5.84
N SER A 110 -2.57 -17.28 6.29
CA SER A 110 -2.69 -18.74 6.07
C SER A 110 -3.98 -19.33 6.62
N GLN A 111 -4.59 -18.67 7.62
CA GLN A 111 -5.88 -19.09 8.22
C GLN A 111 -7.11 -18.64 7.43
N TYR A 112 -6.96 -17.79 6.42
CA TYR A 112 -8.08 -17.33 5.59
C TYR A 112 -8.18 -18.16 4.31
N ARG A 113 -9.40 -18.21 3.71
CA ARG A 113 -9.58 -18.78 2.38
C ARG A 113 -9.07 -17.82 1.31
N PHE A 114 -8.63 -18.35 0.18
CA PHE A 114 -8.15 -17.59 -0.98
C PHE A 114 -6.92 -16.73 -0.69
N HIS A 115 -5.94 -17.29 0.01
CA HIS A 115 -4.63 -16.67 0.20
C HIS A 115 -3.59 -17.21 -0.77
N ILE A 116 -2.56 -16.42 -1.07
CA ILE A 116 -1.38 -16.81 -1.83
C ILE A 116 -0.20 -16.87 -0.86
N ASN A 117 0.23 -18.09 -0.53
CA ASN A 117 1.35 -18.37 0.40
C ASN A 117 1.23 -17.67 1.77
N GLY A 118 0.01 -17.35 2.24
CA GLY A 118 -0.21 -16.59 3.47
C GLY A 118 0.20 -15.12 3.41
N ARG A 119 0.61 -14.61 2.23
CA ARG A 119 1.17 -13.24 2.08
C ARG A 119 0.15 -12.25 1.58
N VAL A 120 -0.76 -12.68 0.73
CA VAL A 120 -1.86 -11.89 0.16
C VAL A 120 -3.15 -12.68 0.31
N CYS A 121 -4.25 -12.01 0.60
CA CYS A 121 -5.56 -12.62 0.72
C CYS A 121 -6.61 -11.81 -0.04
N LEU A 122 -7.48 -12.49 -0.79
CA LEU A 122 -8.56 -11.85 -1.55
C LEU A 122 -9.65 -11.23 -0.64
N LEU A 123 -9.75 -11.71 0.60
CA LEU A 123 -10.79 -11.29 1.56
C LEU A 123 -10.31 -10.19 2.55
N ASN A 124 -9.11 -9.65 2.33
CA ASN A 124 -8.54 -8.60 3.16
C ASN A 124 -8.33 -7.32 2.36
#